data_be5dafd436911c8eecb9189d656c337d
#
_entry.id   be5dafd436911c8eecb9189d656c337d
#
_cell.length_a   1.000
_cell.length_b   1.000
_cell.length_c   1.000
_cell.angle_alpha   90.00
_cell.angle_beta   90.00
_cell.angle_gamma   90.00
#
_symmetry.space_group_name_H-M   'P 1'
#
loop_
_entity.id
_entity.type
_entity.pdbx_description
1 polymer ?
#
loop_
_entity_poly.entity_id
_entity_poly.type
_entity_poly.pdbx_seq_one_letter_code
_entity_poly.pdbx_strand_id
1 'polypeptide(L)'
;MILVVGATGFLGSEICRRLIEGHKSVTGLIRSSSDPERTGALSQLGVQLIEGDLKDRASLDRACAGKSTVISTATSARSRQPADSIEATDARGQINLVEAARAAGVTRFIYISYSGQIGVDDPLTRAKRAVEQALKTSGMDYTILRPSYFMEFWFSPMIGFDHANAKVAIYGTGQNKISWVSFADIAEFAAACVNNPAASNAVIELGGPQALSPLEVVRIFEKASGKPFEVSHVPEDALRAQEASATDSLQKAFAALMLAYAKGDAIPMQETLKRYHVNFRSVPEYVHALSN
;
A
#
# COMPACT_ATOMS: atom_id res chain seq x y z
N MET A 1 0.25 -13.02 19.18
CA MET A 1 1.42 -12.28 18.67
C MET A 1 1.24 -12.05 17.16
N ILE A 2 1.52 -10.83 16.68
CA ILE A 2 1.30 -10.42 15.28
C ILE A 2 2.63 -10.31 14.56
N LEU A 3 2.75 -10.91 13.37
CA LEU A 3 3.87 -10.71 12.45
C LEU A 3 3.51 -9.64 11.42
N VAL A 4 4.34 -8.60 11.28
CA VAL A 4 4.23 -7.59 10.23
C VAL A 4 5.37 -7.78 9.22
N VAL A 5 5.01 -8.09 7.97
CA VAL A 5 5.94 -8.27 6.84
C VAL A 5 5.95 -7.00 6.00
N GLY A 6 7.14 -6.45 5.75
CA GLY A 6 7.31 -5.10 5.24
C GLY A 6 7.34 -4.02 6.34
N ALA A 7 7.69 -4.42 7.58
CA ALA A 7 7.70 -3.57 8.78
C ALA A 7 8.56 -2.30 8.64
N THR A 8 9.65 -2.34 7.87
CA THR A 8 10.53 -1.17 7.62
C THR A 8 10.02 -0.23 6.53
N GLY A 9 8.92 -0.59 5.82
CA GLY A 9 8.24 0.28 4.86
C GLY A 9 7.39 1.35 5.53
N PHE A 10 7.00 2.40 4.79
CA PHE A 10 6.17 3.49 5.34
C PHE A 10 4.86 2.98 5.97
N LEU A 11 4.09 2.19 5.24
CA LEU A 11 2.84 1.64 5.73
C LEU A 11 3.07 0.61 6.85
N GLY A 12 4.06 -0.27 6.69
CA GLY A 12 4.34 -1.33 7.67
C GLY A 12 4.81 -0.78 9.02
N SER A 13 5.65 0.27 9.03
CA SER A 13 6.10 0.92 10.26
C SER A 13 4.95 1.63 10.98
N GLU A 14 4.06 2.28 10.24
CA GLU A 14 2.87 2.91 10.80
C GLU A 14 1.88 1.88 11.37
N ILE A 15 1.69 0.73 10.70
CA ILE A 15 0.92 -0.39 11.26
C ILE A 15 1.55 -0.90 12.57
N CYS A 16 2.88 -1.09 12.59
CA CYS A 16 3.56 -1.50 13.82
C CYS A 16 3.31 -0.51 14.96
N ARG A 17 3.41 0.80 14.69
CA ARG A 17 3.14 1.86 15.67
C ARG A 17 1.72 1.76 16.22
N ARG A 18 0.70 1.69 15.35
CA ARG A 18 -0.71 1.57 15.76
C ARG A 18 -0.99 0.32 16.60
N LEU A 19 -0.36 -0.81 16.23
CA LEU A 19 -0.51 -2.06 16.98
C LEU A 19 0.12 -1.97 18.37
N ILE A 20 1.31 -1.37 18.50
CA ILE A 20 1.98 -1.17 19.79
C ILE A 20 1.19 -0.19 20.68
N GLU A 21 0.69 0.92 20.12
CA GLU A 21 -0.20 1.86 20.83
C GLU A 21 -1.49 1.16 21.31
N GLY A 22 -2.00 0.20 20.52
CA GLY A 22 -3.11 -0.68 20.89
C GLY A 22 -2.72 -1.85 21.82
N HIS A 23 -1.53 -1.80 22.46
CA HIS A 23 -1.01 -2.82 23.42
C HIS A 23 -0.92 -4.23 22.81
N LYS A 24 -0.64 -4.36 21.51
CA LYS A 24 -0.43 -5.65 20.85
C LYS A 24 1.06 -6.04 20.87
N SER A 25 1.33 -7.34 21.01
CA SER A 25 2.68 -7.88 20.82
C SER A 25 2.97 -8.02 19.33
N VAL A 26 3.96 -7.29 18.83
CA VAL A 26 4.32 -7.17 17.41
C VAL A 26 5.72 -7.70 17.16
N THR A 27 5.85 -8.52 16.12
CA THR A 27 7.13 -8.92 15.52
C THR A 27 7.21 -8.33 14.11
N GLY A 28 8.26 -7.59 13.80
CA GLY A 28 8.53 -7.08 12.47
C GLY A 28 9.51 -7.98 11.71
N LEU A 29 9.13 -8.45 10.52
CA LEU A 29 10.08 -9.13 9.62
C LEU A 29 10.97 -8.08 8.97
N ILE A 30 12.29 -8.22 9.18
CA ILE A 30 13.31 -7.37 8.58
C ILE A 30 14.25 -8.23 7.74
N ARG A 31 14.92 -7.62 6.76
CA ARG A 31 16.00 -8.27 6.00
C ARG A 31 17.35 -7.88 6.59
N SER A 32 18.39 -8.70 6.37
CA SER A 32 19.77 -8.34 6.71
C SER A 32 20.23 -7.02 6.07
N SER A 33 19.66 -6.69 4.90
CA SER A 33 19.88 -5.44 4.16
C SER A 33 18.95 -4.30 4.56
N SER A 34 18.12 -4.46 5.60
CA SER A 34 17.23 -3.40 6.06
C SER A 34 18.03 -2.22 6.64
N ASP A 35 17.52 -1.01 6.41
CA ASP A 35 18.11 0.23 6.91
C ASP A 35 18.22 0.19 8.47
N PRO A 36 19.42 0.35 9.04
CA PRO A 36 19.63 0.32 10.49
C PRO A 36 18.85 1.39 11.28
N GLU A 37 18.65 2.57 10.70
CA GLU A 37 17.85 3.64 11.33
C GLU A 37 16.40 3.21 11.47
N ARG A 38 15.82 2.65 10.42
CA ARG A 38 14.42 2.16 10.43
C ARG A 38 14.22 0.96 11.35
N THR A 39 15.19 0.04 11.39
CA THR A 39 15.11 -1.10 12.31
C THR A 39 15.29 -0.66 13.75
N GLY A 40 16.19 0.31 14.01
CA GLY A 40 16.35 0.94 15.31
C GLY A 40 15.09 1.64 15.81
N ALA A 41 14.43 2.41 14.94
CA ALA A 41 13.15 3.07 15.25
C ALA A 41 12.05 2.05 15.62
N LEU A 42 11.93 0.93 14.89
CA LEU A 42 10.99 -0.13 15.23
C LEU A 42 11.29 -0.76 16.60
N SER A 43 12.57 -1.01 16.91
CA SER A 43 12.98 -1.55 18.22
C SER A 43 12.64 -0.58 19.35
N GLN A 44 12.86 0.73 19.15
CA GLN A 44 12.52 1.77 20.15
C GLN A 44 11.00 1.84 20.39
N LEU A 45 10.18 1.54 19.40
CA LEU A 45 8.74 1.41 19.56
C LEU A 45 8.31 0.15 20.34
N GLY A 46 9.21 -0.79 20.62
CA GLY A 46 8.92 -2.06 21.28
C GLY A 46 8.54 -3.20 20.32
N VAL A 47 8.80 -3.03 19.03
CA VAL A 47 8.61 -4.12 18.04
C VAL A 47 9.76 -5.12 18.17
N GLN A 48 9.45 -6.39 18.34
CA GLN A 48 10.43 -7.48 18.25
C GLN A 48 10.84 -7.66 16.78
N LEU A 49 12.13 -7.79 16.51
CA LEU A 49 12.62 -7.98 15.15
C LEU A 49 13.00 -9.43 14.92
N ILE A 50 12.62 -9.95 13.75
CA ILE A 50 13.06 -11.25 13.25
C ILE A 50 13.59 -11.10 11.82
N GLU A 51 14.75 -11.69 11.56
CA GLU A 51 15.33 -11.66 10.22
C GLU A 51 14.70 -12.72 9.32
N GLY A 52 14.38 -12.30 8.09
CA GLY A 52 13.88 -13.18 7.04
C GLY A 52 13.62 -12.44 5.72
N ASP A 53 13.41 -13.21 4.67
CA ASP A 53 13.14 -12.71 3.32
C ASP A 53 11.98 -13.50 2.71
N LEU A 54 11.10 -12.82 1.97
CA LEU A 54 10.00 -13.45 1.23
C LEU A 54 10.49 -14.52 0.24
N LYS A 55 11.72 -14.40 -0.24
CA LYS A 55 12.36 -15.36 -1.15
C LYS A 55 12.96 -16.58 -0.43
N ASP A 56 13.08 -16.55 0.90
CA ASP A 56 13.59 -17.66 1.72
C ASP A 56 12.46 -18.27 2.56
N ARG A 57 11.91 -19.38 2.08
CA ARG A 57 10.81 -20.10 2.73
C ARG A 57 11.16 -20.51 4.17
N ALA A 58 12.37 -20.99 4.42
CA ALA A 58 12.77 -21.44 5.76
C ALA A 58 12.78 -20.29 6.77
N SER A 59 13.15 -19.07 6.34
CA SER A 59 13.05 -17.87 7.19
C SER A 59 11.61 -17.49 7.51
N LEU A 60 10.69 -17.68 6.55
CA LEU A 60 9.26 -17.42 6.75
C LEU A 60 8.62 -18.43 7.70
N ASP A 61 9.00 -19.71 7.61
CA ASP A 61 8.53 -20.76 8.54
C ASP A 61 8.94 -20.41 9.98
N ARG A 62 10.19 -19.96 10.19
CA ARG A 62 10.66 -19.47 11.51
C ARG A 62 9.89 -18.23 11.96
N ALA A 63 9.67 -17.27 11.07
CA ALA A 63 8.99 -16.01 11.40
C ALA A 63 7.51 -16.21 11.76
N CYS A 64 6.84 -17.15 11.12
CA CYS A 64 5.42 -17.46 11.36
C CYS A 64 5.21 -18.34 12.61
N ALA A 65 6.24 -19.03 13.11
CA ALA A 65 6.12 -19.90 14.28
C ALA A 65 5.58 -19.14 15.51
N GLY A 66 4.50 -19.67 16.13
CA GLY A 66 3.85 -19.09 17.31
C GLY A 66 3.12 -17.76 17.07
N LYS A 67 2.90 -17.36 15.83
CA LYS A 67 2.10 -16.17 15.50
C LYS A 67 0.64 -16.56 15.30
N SER A 68 -0.27 -15.70 15.76
CA SER A 68 -1.71 -15.86 15.53
C SER A 68 -2.18 -15.09 14.29
N THR A 69 -1.47 -14.00 13.96
CA THR A 69 -1.86 -13.08 12.89
C THR A 69 -0.64 -12.69 12.07
N VAL A 70 -0.81 -12.61 10.76
CA VAL A 70 0.15 -12.03 9.82
C VAL A 70 -0.47 -10.83 9.14
N ILE A 71 0.28 -9.72 9.03
CA ILE A 71 -0.07 -8.55 8.23
C ILE A 71 1.04 -8.36 7.20
N SER A 72 0.72 -8.38 5.90
CA SER A 72 1.72 -8.18 4.85
C SER A 72 1.45 -6.92 4.04
N THR A 73 2.47 -6.04 4.04
CA THR A 73 2.53 -4.81 3.21
C THR A 73 3.68 -4.83 2.22
N ALA A 74 4.49 -5.91 2.22
CA ALA A 74 5.71 -5.97 1.43
C ALA A 74 5.42 -6.01 -0.08
N THR A 75 6.21 -5.25 -0.84
CA THR A 75 6.17 -5.18 -2.30
C THR A 75 7.55 -4.82 -2.84
N SER A 76 7.86 -5.29 -4.05
CA SER A 76 9.07 -4.92 -4.77
C SER A 76 9.00 -3.53 -5.41
N ALA A 77 7.81 -2.96 -5.55
CA ALA A 77 7.57 -1.70 -6.29
C ALA A 77 8.44 -0.52 -5.83
N ARG A 78 8.96 -0.56 -4.60
CA ARG A 78 9.87 0.44 -4.03
C ARG A 78 11.20 -0.14 -3.55
N SER A 79 11.46 -1.41 -3.84
CA SER A 79 12.73 -2.04 -3.49
C SER A 79 13.85 -1.55 -4.41
N ARG A 80 15.04 -1.38 -3.84
CA ARG A 80 16.28 -1.09 -4.58
C ARG A 80 17.24 -2.27 -4.56
N GLN A 81 16.79 -3.44 -4.08
CA GLN A 81 17.62 -4.63 -4.02
C GLN A 81 17.61 -5.33 -5.39
N PRO A 82 18.78 -5.66 -5.95
CA PRO A 82 18.88 -6.23 -7.31
C PRO A 82 18.10 -7.55 -7.51
N ALA A 83 17.93 -8.33 -6.43
CA ALA A 83 17.22 -9.63 -6.48
C ALA A 83 15.70 -9.50 -6.26
N ASP A 84 15.17 -8.29 -6.03
CA ASP A 84 13.74 -8.08 -5.87
C ASP A 84 13.10 -7.84 -7.24
N SER A 85 12.05 -8.59 -7.52
CA SER A 85 11.19 -8.42 -8.68
C SER A 85 9.75 -8.68 -8.30
N ILE A 86 8.82 -8.29 -9.16
CA ILE A 86 7.40 -8.58 -8.98
C ILE A 86 7.19 -10.10 -8.86
N GLU A 87 7.84 -10.90 -9.70
CA GLU A 87 7.72 -12.34 -9.70
C GLU A 87 8.29 -12.99 -8.43
N ALA A 88 9.46 -12.51 -7.97
CA ALA A 88 10.14 -13.09 -6.81
C ALA A 88 9.51 -12.66 -5.49
N THR A 89 9.12 -11.38 -5.38
CA THR A 89 8.64 -10.78 -4.12
C THR A 89 7.12 -10.74 -4.05
N ASP A 90 6.46 -10.09 -5.04
CA ASP A 90 5.02 -9.83 -4.98
C ASP A 90 4.17 -11.06 -5.33
N ALA A 91 4.68 -11.97 -6.19
CA ALA A 91 4.01 -13.22 -6.51
C ALA A 91 4.50 -14.35 -5.60
N ARG A 92 5.62 -15.01 -5.97
CA ARG A 92 6.11 -16.22 -5.26
C ARG A 92 6.38 -15.99 -3.78
N GLY A 93 7.03 -14.87 -3.45
CA GLY A 93 7.40 -14.56 -2.08
C GLY A 93 6.18 -14.40 -1.16
N GLN A 94 5.14 -13.71 -1.64
CA GLN A 94 3.90 -13.56 -0.89
C GLN A 94 3.12 -14.88 -0.79
N ILE A 95 3.11 -15.71 -1.84
CA ILE A 95 2.50 -17.05 -1.78
C ILE A 95 3.25 -17.93 -0.77
N ASN A 96 4.58 -17.92 -0.77
CA ASN A 96 5.39 -18.62 0.23
C ASN A 96 5.04 -18.18 1.67
N LEU A 97 4.79 -16.89 1.88
CA LEU A 97 4.38 -16.37 3.18
C LEU A 97 2.99 -16.90 3.59
N VAL A 98 2.03 -16.92 2.65
CA VAL A 98 0.69 -17.49 2.91
C VAL A 98 0.79 -18.97 3.32
N GLU A 99 1.59 -19.73 2.61
CA GLU A 99 1.81 -21.17 2.91
C GLU A 99 2.55 -21.37 4.22
N ALA A 100 3.59 -20.57 4.53
CA ALA A 100 4.31 -20.63 5.80
C ALA A 100 3.38 -20.29 6.98
N ALA A 101 2.56 -19.24 6.84
CA ALA A 101 1.57 -18.85 7.83
C ALA A 101 0.56 -19.99 8.09
N ARG A 102 0.02 -20.57 7.01
CA ARG A 102 -0.90 -21.71 7.13
C ARG A 102 -0.24 -22.92 7.84
N ALA A 103 0.97 -23.27 7.44
CA ALA A 103 1.71 -24.41 8.03
C ALA A 103 2.03 -24.20 9.52
N ALA A 104 2.27 -22.93 9.92
CA ALA A 104 2.51 -22.56 11.32
C ALA A 104 1.24 -22.43 12.17
N GLY A 105 0.05 -22.66 11.61
CA GLY A 105 -1.22 -22.55 12.33
C GLY A 105 -1.67 -21.11 12.58
N VAL A 106 -1.19 -20.15 11.80
CA VAL A 106 -1.72 -18.77 11.80
C VAL A 106 -3.21 -18.80 11.49
N THR A 107 -4.01 -18.16 12.33
CA THR A 107 -5.47 -18.16 12.19
C THR A 107 -5.99 -16.99 11.37
N ARG A 108 -5.24 -15.86 11.30
CA ARG A 108 -5.66 -14.64 10.62
C ARG A 108 -4.59 -14.05 9.74
N PHE A 109 -4.96 -13.65 8.50
CA PHE A 109 -4.04 -13.00 7.56
C PHE A 109 -4.65 -11.72 6.99
N ILE A 110 -3.96 -10.59 7.16
CA ILE A 110 -4.35 -9.29 6.60
C ILE A 110 -3.37 -8.94 5.49
N TYR A 111 -3.87 -8.78 4.28
CA TYR A 111 -3.05 -8.50 3.10
C TYR A 111 -3.36 -7.13 2.51
N ILE A 112 -2.32 -6.32 2.31
CA ILE A 112 -2.43 -5.04 1.61
C ILE A 112 -2.21 -5.29 0.13
N SER A 113 -3.31 -5.29 -0.60
CA SER A 113 -3.36 -5.35 -2.06
C SER A 113 -3.40 -3.92 -2.64
N TYR A 114 -4.18 -3.69 -3.68
CA TYR A 114 -4.60 -2.37 -4.14
C TYR A 114 -5.94 -2.47 -4.88
N SER A 115 -6.56 -1.31 -5.16
CA SER A 115 -7.92 -1.18 -5.70
C SER A 115 -8.25 -2.18 -6.81
N GLY A 116 -9.41 -2.78 -6.70
CA GLY A 116 -9.95 -3.71 -7.70
C GLY A 116 -10.42 -3.01 -8.97
N GLN A 117 -10.62 -1.69 -8.92
CA GLN A 117 -11.02 -0.86 -10.06
C GLN A 117 -9.83 -0.49 -10.96
N ILE A 118 -8.60 -0.64 -10.47
CA ILE A 118 -7.39 -0.56 -11.30
C ILE A 118 -7.36 -1.78 -12.23
N GLY A 119 -8.13 -1.69 -13.30
CA GLY A 119 -8.41 -2.79 -14.24
C GLY A 119 -7.35 -2.90 -15.34
N VAL A 120 -6.07 -2.92 -14.98
CA VAL A 120 -4.97 -3.13 -15.93
C VAL A 120 -4.43 -4.55 -15.82
N ASP A 121 -4.13 -5.17 -16.96
CA ASP A 121 -3.49 -6.48 -17.02
C ASP A 121 -1.97 -6.33 -17.06
N ASP A 122 -1.37 -6.10 -15.92
CA ASP A 122 0.07 -5.93 -15.74
C ASP A 122 0.64 -6.97 -14.76
N PRO A 123 1.98 -7.15 -14.71
CA PRO A 123 2.60 -8.14 -13.84
C PRO A 123 2.27 -7.96 -12.34
N LEU A 124 2.20 -6.73 -11.84
CA LEU A 124 1.92 -6.47 -10.43
C LEU A 124 0.45 -6.77 -10.08
N THR A 125 -0.47 -6.39 -10.95
CA THR A 125 -1.90 -6.72 -10.79
C THR A 125 -2.08 -8.24 -10.73
N ARG A 126 -1.50 -8.98 -11.69
CA ARG A 126 -1.57 -10.45 -11.68
C ARG A 126 -0.99 -11.05 -10.41
N ALA A 127 0.17 -10.57 -9.94
CA ALA A 127 0.78 -11.01 -8.68
C ALA A 127 -0.13 -10.78 -7.48
N LYS A 128 -0.68 -9.58 -7.33
CA LYS A 128 -1.59 -9.23 -6.23
C LYS A 128 -2.84 -10.11 -6.23
N ARG A 129 -3.48 -10.30 -7.39
CA ARG A 129 -4.70 -11.14 -7.49
C ARG A 129 -4.40 -12.62 -7.23
N ALA A 130 -3.23 -13.13 -7.61
CA ALA A 130 -2.81 -14.50 -7.29
C ALA A 130 -2.66 -14.71 -5.77
N VAL A 131 -2.07 -13.74 -5.05
CA VAL A 131 -1.97 -13.80 -3.58
C VAL A 131 -3.36 -13.71 -2.92
N GLU A 132 -4.24 -12.84 -3.41
CA GLU A 132 -5.62 -12.78 -2.93
C GLU A 132 -6.34 -14.13 -3.09
N GLN A 133 -6.14 -14.81 -4.22
CA GLN A 133 -6.72 -16.13 -4.45
C GLN A 133 -6.12 -17.19 -3.53
N ALA A 134 -4.80 -17.18 -3.32
CA ALA A 134 -4.14 -18.09 -2.38
C ALA A 134 -4.67 -17.92 -0.95
N LEU A 135 -4.90 -16.68 -0.50
CA LEU A 135 -5.52 -16.40 0.80
C LEU A 135 -6.94 -16.92 0.91
N LYS A 136 -7.78 -16.68 -0.10
CA LYS A 136 -9.18 -17.16 -0.12
C LYS A 136 -9.31 -18.68 -0.03
N THR A 137 -8.30 -19.41 -0.51
CA THR A 137 -8.27 -20.88 -0.48
C THR A 137 -7.40 -21.46 0.63
N SER A 138 -6.78 -20.62 1.47
CA SER A 138 -5.83 -21.07 2.50
C SER A 138 -6.47 -21.75 3.71
N GLY A 139 -7.75 -21.48 3.96
CA GLY A 139 -8.46 -21.90 5.19
C GLY A 139 -8.20 -20.99 6.40
N MET A 140 -7.31 -19.98 6.29
CA MET A 140 -7.15 -18.94 7.29
C MET A 140 -8.28 -17.90 7.19
N ASP A 141 -8.63 -17.26 8.29
CA ASP A 141 -9.45 -16.05 8.26
C ASP A 141 -8.64 -14.92 7.60
N TYR A 142 -9.13 -14.40 6.49
CA TYR A 142 -8.41 -13.37 5.74
C TYR A 142 -9.13 -12.02 5.73
N THR A 143 -8.35 -10.97 5.64
CA THR A 143 -8.81 -9.62 5.23
C THR A 143 -7.91 -9.12 4.10
N ILE A 144 -8.48 -8.81 2.96
CA ILE A 144 -7.78 -8.23 1.83
C ILE A 144 -8.18 -6.76 1.75
N LEU A 145 -7.22 -5.86 2.01
CA LEU A 145 -7.40 -4.43 1.90
C LEU A 145 -6.93 -3.97 0.54
N ARG A 146 -7.78 -3.28 -0.18
CA ARG A 146 -7.53 -2.76 -1.53
C ARG A 146 -7.54 -1.23 -1.53
N PRO A 147 -6.46 -0.59 -1.01
CA PRO A 147 -6.38 0.86 -1.03
C PRO A 147 -6.27 1.41 -2.46
N SER A 148 -6.84 2.60 -2.66
CA SER A 148 -6.64 3.45 -3.82
C SER A 148 -5.27 4.14 -3.76
N TYR A 149 -5.11 5.28 -4.38
CA TYR A 149 -3.85 6.00 -4.52
C TYR A 149 -3.46 6.74 -3.24
N PHE A 150 -2.27 6.44 -2.71
CA PHE A 150 -1.75 7.03 -1.47
C PHE A 150 -1.30 8.47 -1.66
N MET A 151 -1.84 9.40 -0.87
CA MET A 151 -1.51 10.82 -0.91
C MET A 151 0.00 11.08 -0.75
N GLU A 152 0.66 10.41 0.21
CA GLU A 152 2.09 10.59 0.50
C GLU A 152 3.01 10.20 -0.67
N PHE A 153 2.56 9.30 -1.53
CA PHE A 153 3.31 8.92 -2.72
C PHE A 153 2.94 9.82 -3.91
N TRP A 154 1.64 10.00 -4.15
CA TRP A 154 1.15 10.67 -5.35
C TRP A 154 1.25 12.19 -5.29
N PHE A 155 1.35 12.78 -4.09
CA PHE A 155 1.59 14.22 -3.91
C PHE A 155 3.06 14.50 -3.58
N SER A 156 3.97 13.74 -4.19
CA SER A 156 5.42 13.88 -3.97
C SER A 156 6.18 14.17 -5.26
N PRO A 157 7.38 14.78 -5.16
CA PRO A 157 8.24 15.03 -6.32
C PRO A 157 8.66 13.75 -7.06
N MET A 158 8.58 12.58 -6.41
CA MET A 158 8.96 11.30 -7.00
C MET A 158 8.14 10.96 -8.26
N ILE A 159 6.88 11.39 -8.30
CA ILE A 159 5.99 11.18 -9.45
C ILE A 159 5.63 12.50 -10.17
N GLY A 160 6.42 13.54 -9.94
CA GLY A 160 6.25 14.83 -10.60
C GLY A 160 5.27 15.79 -9.92
N PHE A 161 4.84 15.53 -8.67
CA PHE A 161 4.04 16.47 -7.89
C PHE A 161 4.94 17.21 -6.88
N ASP A 162 5.59 18.28 -7.32
CA ASP A 162 6.49 19.10 -6.49
C ASP A 162 5.72 20.29 -5.88
N HIS A 163 5.03 20.03 -4.77
CA HIS A 163 4.24 21.05 -4.10
C HIS A 163 5.09 22.19 -3.50
N ALA A 164 6.36 21.95 -3.16
CA ALA A 164 7.25 22.97 -2.62
C ALA A 164 7.59 24.03 -3.66
N ASN A 165 7.80 23.61 -4.93
CA ASN A 165 8.11 24.48 -6.06
C ASN A 165 6.89 24.82 -6.91
N ALA A 166 5.68 24.44 -6.49
CA ALA A 166 4.41 24.64 -7.20
C ALA A 166 4.45 24.13 -8.66
N LYS A 167 4.96 22.90 -8.87
CA LYS A 167 5.06 22.26 -10.18
C LYS A 167 4.41 20.89 -10.15
N VAL A 168 3.66 20.54 -11.20
CA VAL A 168 3.03 19.23 -11.28
C VAL A 168 2.99 18.69 -12.71
N ALA A 169 3.29 17.39 -12.84
CA ALA A 169 3.02 16.62 -14.03
C ALA A 169 1.74 15.80 -13.81
N ILE A 170 0.72 16.05 -14.62
CA ILE A 170 -0.56 15.34 -14.62
C ILE A 170 -0.53 14.28 -15.72
N TYR A 171 -0.81 13.05 -15.37
CA TYR A 171 -0.91 11.94 -16.31
C TYR A 171 -2.33 11.89 -16.89
N GLY A 172 -2.45 12.01 -18.21
CA GLY A 172 -3.73 12.15 -18.90
C GLY A 172 -4.33 13.55 -18.75
N THR A 173 -5.67 13.64 -18.76
CA THR A 173 -6.41 14.91 -18.68
C THR A 173 -6.43 15.52 -17.29
N GLY A 174 -6.24 14.72 -16.25
CA GLY A 174 -6.34 15.14 -14.86
C GLY A 174 -7.76 15.44 -14.38
N GLN A 175 -8.79 15.04 -15.13
CA GLN A 175 -10.20 15.31 -14.79
C GLN A 175 -10.93 14.13 -14.14
N ASN A 176 -10.42 12.91 -14.33
CA ASN A 176 -11.02 11.72 -13.76
C ASN A 176 -10.77 11.65 -12.25
N LYS A 177 -11.78 11.25 -11.50
CA LYS A 177 -11.75 11.28 -10.03
C LYS A 177 -11.03 10.06 -9.45
N ILE A 178 -10.28 10.32 -8.36
CA ILE A 178 -9.53 9.33 -7.60
C ILE A 178 -9.89 9.49 -6.12
N SER A 179 -10.10 8.40 -5.42
CA SER A 179 -10.36 8.38 -3.97
C SER A 179 -9.03 8.30 -3.21
N TRP A 180 -8.35 9.44 -3.07
CA TRP A 180 -7.05 9.56 -2.41
C TRP A 180 -7.10 9.13 -0.95
N VAL A 181 -6.14 8.31 -0.50
CA VAL A 181 -6.09 7.75 0.85
C VAL A 181 -4.72 7.96 1.49
N SER A 182 -4.63 8.11 2.82
CA SER A 182 -3.35 8.25 3.51
C SER A 182 -2.80 6.92 4.01
N PHE A 183 -1.47 6.82 4.16
CA PHE A 183 -0.84 5.67 4.83
C PHE A 183 -1.34 5.52 6.27
N ALA A 184 -1.54 6.63 6.97
CA ALA A 184 -1.99 6.62 8.36
C ALA A 184 -3.39 6.02 8.50
N ASP A 185 -4.32 6.36 7.59
CA ASP A 185 -5.69 5.83 7.61
C ASP A 185 -5.71 4.32 7.30
N ILE A 186 -4.92 3.87 6.32
CA ILE A 186 -4.83 2.45 5.99
C ILE A 186 -4.14 1.66 7.10
N ALA A 187 -3.13 2.23 7.78
CA ALA A 187 -2.48 1.58 8.91
C ALA A 187 -3.43 1.42 10.10
N GLU A 188 -4.20 2.46 10.41
CA GLU A 188 -5.23 2.41 11.47
C GLU A 188 -6.29 1.36 11.14
N PHE A 189 -6.80 1.38 9.90
CA PHE A 189 -7.79 0.41 9.45
C PHE A 189 -7.25 -1.03 9.51
N ALA A 190 -6.02 -1.26 9.05
CA ALA A 190 -5.38 -2.59 9.11
C ALA A 190 -5.20 -3.08 10.55
N ALA A 191 -4.79 -2.19 11.47
CA ALA A 191 -4.68 -2.52 12.90
C ALA A 191 -6.05 -2.84 13.52
N ALA A 192 -7.09 -2.08 13.18
CA ALA A 192 -8.46 -2.31 13.63
C ALA A 192 -9.03 -3.66 13.12
N CYS A 193 -8.64 -4.09 11.91
CA CYS A 193 -9.06 -5.37 11.34
C CYS A 193 -8.56 -6.59 12.11
N VAL A 194 -7.51 -6.48 12.93
CA VAL A 194 -6.94 -7.62 13.67
C VAL A 194 -7.98 -8.34 14.53
N ASN A 195 -8.84 -7.57 15.20
CA ASN A 195 -9.86 -8.09 16.11
C ASN A 195 -11.30 -7.80 15.66
N ASN A 196 -11.49 -7.35 14.41
CA ASN A 196 -12.82 -6.99 13.93
C ASN A 196 -13.46 -8.14 13.14
N PRO A 197 -14.49 -8.81 13.68
CA PRO A 197 -15.16 -9.90 12.99
C PRO A 197 -15.86 -9.46 11.69
N ALA A 198 -16.23 -8.17 11.55
CA ALA A 198 -16.82 -7.66 10.32
C ALA A 198 -15.81 -7.63 9.14
N ALA A 199 -14.50 -7.71 9.43
CA ALA A 199 -13.44 -7.80 8.44
C ALA A 199 -13.00 -9.25 8.13
N SER A 200 -13.64 -10.25 8.76
CA SER A 200 -13.37 -11.67 8.54
C SER A 200 -13.80 -12.09 7.13
N ASN A 201 -12.91 -12.80 6.44
CA ASN A 201 -13.11 -13.30 5.07
C ASN A 201 -13.61 -12.20 4.09
N ALA A 202 -13.09 -10.99 4.25
CA ALA A 202 -13.54 -9.83 3.52
C ALA A 202 -12.49 -9.31 2.53
N VAL A 203 -12.98 -8.79 1.40
CA VAL A 203 -12.21 -7.94 0.46
C VAL A 203 -12.80 -6.55 0.57
N ILE A 204 -11.98 -5.57 0.95
CA ILE A 204 -12.44 -4.22 1.30
C ILE A 204 -11.72 -3.20 0.43
N GLU A 205 -12.47 -2.55 -0.44
CA GLU A 205 -11.98 -1.41 -1.22
C GLU A 205 -11.89 -0.19 -0.30
N LEU A 206 -10.75 0.52 -0.34
CA LEU A 206 -10.46 1.64 0.56
C LEU A 206 -9.99 2.86 -0.23
N GLY A 207 -10.76 3.92 -0.18
CA GLY A 207 -10.43 5.23 -0.68
C GLY A 207 -10.54 6.28 0.42
N GLY A 208 -10.20 7.53 0.11
CA GLY A 208 -10.52 8.65 0.99
C GLY A 208 -12.01 8.98 0.98
N PRO A 209 -12.45 9.88 1.88
CA PRO A 209 -13.87 10.22 2.04
C PRO A 209 -14.46 10.92 0.81
N GLN A 210 -13.60 11.46 -0.06
CA GLN A 210 -13.98 12.18 -1.26
C GLN A 210 -13.14 11.72 -2.46
N ALA A 211 -13.80 11.53 -3.60
CA ALA A 211 -13.12 11.34 -4.87
C ALA A 211 -12.88 12.70 -5.53
N LEU A 212 -11.61 13.05 -5.73
CA LEU A 212 -11.15 14.30 -6.33
C LEU A 212 -10.27 14.02 -7.54
N SER A 213 -10.46 14.80 -8.61
CA SER A 213 -9.57 14.73 -9.77
C SER A 213 -8.18 15.32 -9.43
N PRO A 214 -7.12 14.91 -10.15
CA PRO A 214 -5.80 15.52 -9.99
C PRO A 214 -5.79 17.04 -10.08
N LEU A 215 -6.57 17.63 -10.98
CA LEU A 215 -6.68 19.09 -11.10
C LEU A 215 -7.44 19.73 -9.93
N GLU A 216 -8.41 19.04 -9.34
CA GLU A 216 -9.06 19.51 -8.08
C GLU A 216 -8.05 19.49 -6.92
N VAL A 217 -7.20 18.47 -6.85
CA VAL A 217 -6.12 18.39 -5.85
C VAL A 217 -5.14 19.55 -6.02
N VAL A 218 -4.71 19.84 -7.25
CA VAL A 218 -3.83 21.00 -7.54
C VAL A 218 -4.44 22.29 -7.00
N ARG A 219 -5.73 22.56 -7.25
CA ARG A 219 -6.42 23.75 -6.71
C ARG A 219 -6.44 23.83 -5.19
N ILE A 220 -6.51 22.67 -4.50
CA ILE A 220 -6.43 22.62 -3.04
C ILE A 220 -5.04 23.05 -2.57
N PHE A 221 -3.96 22.56 -3.22
CA PHE A 221 -2.61 22.98 -2.92
C PHE A 221 -2.35 24.45 -3.25
N GLU A 222 -2.86 24.96 -4.37
CA GLU A 222 -2.80 26.38 -4.74
C GLU A 222 -3.44 27.26 -3.68
N LYS A 223 -4.65 26.87 -3.23
CA LYS A 223 -5.37 27.60 -2.18
C LYS A 223 -4.62 27.60 -0.86
N ALA A 224 -4.00 26.49 -0.49
CA ALA A 224 -3.26 26.35 0.78
C ALA A 224 -1.94 27.14 0.76
N SER A 225 -1.19 27.09 -0.36
CA SER A 225 0.10 27.77 -0.49
C SER A 225 0.01 29.24 -0.94
N GLY A 226 -1.12 29.66 -1.50
CA GLY A 226 -1.29 30.97 -2.13
C GLY A 226 -0.49 31.14 -3.44
N LYS A 227 0.05 30.05 -4.03
CA LYS A 227 0.87 30.07 -5.23
C LYS A 227 0.19 29.28 -6.35
N PRO A 228 0.10 29.82 -7.59
CA PRO A 228 -0.35 29.07 -8.74
C PRO A 228 0.65 27.97 -9.10
N PHE A 229 0.16 26.82 -9.55
CA PHE A 229 1.00 25.71 -9.99
C PHE A 229 1.29 25.78 -11.49
N GLU A 230 2.52 25.49 -11.86
CA GLU A 230 2.90 25.16 -13.23
C GLU A 230 2.46 23.72 -13.52
N VAL A 231 1.40 23.57 -14.33
CA VAL A 231 0.81 22.27 -14.66
C VAL A 231 1.28 21.83 -16.03
N SER A 232 1.93 20.68 -16.11
CA SER A 232 2.25 19.98 -17.36
C SER A 232 1.41 18.72 -17.50
N HIS A 233 1.19 18.25 -18.73
CA HIS A 233 0.43 17.03 -18.97
C HIS A 233 1.30 15.99 -19.69
N VAL A 234 1.24 14.73 -19.21
CA VAL A 234 1.79 13.56 -19.92
C VAL A 234 0.63 12.89 -20.66
N PRO A 235 0.58 12.94 -21.99
CA PRO A 235 -0.53 12.35 -22.76
C PRO A 235 -0.60 10.84 -22.59
N GLU A 236 -1.81 10.28 -22.65
CA GLU A 236 -2.01 8.82 -22.55
C GLU A 236 -1.25 8.04 -23.62
N ASP A 237 -1.12 8.58 -24.85
CA ASP A 237 -0.36 7.94 -25.92
C ASP A 237 1.14 7.81 -25.57
N ALA A 238 1.71 8.82 -24.89
CA ALA A 238 3.09 8.73 -24.40
C ALA A 238 3.22 7.63 -23.31
N LEU A 239 2.21 7.49 -22.43
CA LEU A 239 2.19 6.43 -21.42
C LEU A 239 2.06 5.04 -22.05
N ARG A 240 1.23 4.88 -23.10
CA ARG A 240 1.13 3.64 -23.89
C ARG A 240 2.43 3.29 -24.60
N ALA A 241 3.12 4.29 -25.14
CA ALA A 241 4.43 4.09 -25.76
C ALA A 241 5.48 3.63 -24.72
N GLN A 242 5.46 4.22 -23.51
CA GLN A 242 6.32 3.79 -22.42
C GLN A 242 6.03 2.34 -21.99
N GLU A 243 4.76 1.97 -21.85
CA GLU A 243 4.37 0.60 -21.53
C GLU A 243 4.84 -0.39 -22.58
N ALA A 244 4.66 -0.08 -23.86
CA ALA A 244 5.07 -0.91 -25.00
C ALA A 244 6.59 -1.07 -25.10
N SER A 245 7.36 -0.04 -24.73
CA SER A 245 8.83 -0.06 -24.73
C SER A 245 9.48 -0.58 -23.45
N ALA A 246 8.68 -0.86 -22.40
CA ALA A 246 9.20 -1.31 -21.12
C ALA A 246 9.89 -2.68 -21.23
N THR A 247 11.11 -2.76 -20.68
CA THR A 247 11.99 -3.94 -20.81
C THR A 247 11.86 -4.91 -19.64
N ASP A 248 11.34 -4.43 -18.50
CA ASP A 248 11.14 -5.26 -17.31
C ASP A 248 9.71 -5.14 -16.75
N SER A 249 9.35 -6.06 -15.85
CA SER A 249 8.02 -6.14 -15.27
C SER A 249 7.66 -4.95 -14.40
N LEU A 250 8.63 -4.33 -13.74
CA LEU A 250 8.40 -3.15 -12.88
C LEU A 250 8.08 -1.91 -13.72
N GLN A 251 8.84 -1.69 -14.80
CA GLN A 251 8.58 -0.60 -15.75
C GLN A 251 7.19 -0.75 -16.40
N LYS A 252 6.81 -1.97 -16.81
CA LYS A 252 5.47 -2.26 -17.34
C LYS A 252 4.39 -1.94 -16.33
N ALA A 253 4.53 -2.44 -15.11
CA ALA A 253 3.57 -2.19 -14.04
C ALA A 253 3.44 -0.69 -13.72
N PHE A 254 4.56 0.05 -13.72
CA PHE A 254 4.53 1.50 -13.49
C PHE A 254 3.81 2.26 -14.60
N ALA A 255 4.10 1.97 -15.87
CA ALA A 255 3.43 2.60 -17.01
C ALA A 255 1.92 2.27 -17.03
N ALA A 256 1.55 1.01 -16.76
CA ALA A 256 0.16 0.59 -16.63
C ALA A 256 -0.56 1.32 -15.49
N LEU A 257 0.12 1.53 -14.35
CA LEU A 257 -0.42 2.28 -13.21
C LEU A 257 -0.65 3.76 -13.56
N MET A 258 0.22 4.39 -14.36
CA MET A 258 0.02 5.77 -14.84
C MET A 258 -1.19 5.86 -15.77
N LEU A 259 -1.42 4.87 -16.63
CA LEU A 259 -2.62 4.79 -17.47
C LEU A 259 -3.88 4.59 -16.63
N ALA A 260 -3.81 3.74 -15.58
CA ALA A 260 -4.92 3.57 -14.64
C ALA A 260 -5.22 4.87 -13.88
N TYR A 261 -4.19 5.59 -13.44
CA TYR A 261 -4.33 6.92 -12.84
C TYR A 261 -5.05 7.90 -13.77
N ALA A 262 -4.70 7.93 -15.06
CA ALA A 262 -5.35 8.79 -16.04
C ALA A 262 -6.86 8.46 -16.19
N LYS A 263 -7.26 7.21 -15.99
CA LYS A 263 -8.67 6.77 -16.01
C LYS A 263 -9.44 7.07 -14.72
N GLY A 264 -8.73 7.27 -13.62
CA GLY A 264 -9.32 7.48 -12.30
C GLY A 264 -9.58 6.21 -11.51
N ASP A 265 -9.95 6.38 -10.23
CA ASP A 265 -10.25 5.29 -9.28
C ASP A 265 -11.19 5.83 -8.18
N ALA A 266 -12.42 6.11 -8.56
CA ALA A 266 -13.43 6.64 -7.64
C ALA A 266 -14.12 5.49 -6.90
N ILE A 267 -13.82 5.31 -5.62
CA ILE A 267 -14.39 4.28 -4.74
C ILE A 267 -15.50 4.91 -3.89
N PRO A 268 -16.73 4.38 -3.91
CA PRO A 268 -17.80 4.84 -3.03
C PRO A 268 -17.54 4.37 -1.59
N MET A 269 -17.14 5.30 -0.70
CA MET A 269 -16.68 4.96 0.64
C MET A 269 -17.77 5.06 1.73
N GLN A 270 -18.93 5.60 1.44
CA GLN A 270 -19.97 5.90 2.45
C GLN A 270 -20.37 4.67 3.27
N GLU A 271 -20.62 3.53 2.61
CA GLU A 271 -21.01 2.29 3.30
C GLU A 271 -19.82 1.68 4.06
N THR A 272 -18.62 1.74 3.50
CA THR A 272 -17.40 1.22 4.16
C THR A 272 -17.09 2.02 5.43
N LEU A 273 -17.10 3.36 5.36
CA LEU A 273 -16.84 4.22 6.51
C LEU A 273 -17.88 4.00 7.62
N LYS A 274 -19.16 3.87 7.24
CA LYS A 274 -20.26 3.59 8.18
C LYS A 274 -20.13 2.19 8.81
N ARG A 275 -19.88 1.16 7.99
CA ARG A 275 -19.78 -0.24 8.45
C ARG A 275 -18.65 -0.44 9.45
N TYR A 276 -17.50 0.20 9.20
CA TYR A 276 -16.29 0.03 10.03
C TYR A 276 -16.11 1.13 11.08
N HIS A 277 -17.00 2.14 11.14
CA HIS A 277 -16.94 3.26 12.08
C HIS A 277 -15.57 3.99 12.06
N VAL A 278 -15.07 4.27 10.88
CA VAL A 278 -13.77 4.93 10.67
C VAL A 278 -13.95 6.27 9.97
N ASN A 279 -13.06 7.22 10.30
CA ASN A 279 -12.96 8.51 9.64
C ASN A 279 -11.62 8.61 8.95
N PHE A 280 -11.63 8.67 7.62
CA PHE A 280 -10.42 8.84 6.83
C PHE A 280 -10.17 10.31 6.54
N ARG A 281 -8.90 10.67 6.52
CA ARG A 281 -8.43 12.02 6.25
C ARG A 281 -8.77 12.44 4.82
N SER A 282 -9.36 13.62 4.68
CA SER A 282 -9.59 14.24 3.38
C SER A 282 -8.31 14.86 2.80
N VAL A 283 -8.29 15.12 1.47
CA VAL A 283 -7.18 15.82 0.84
C VAL A 283 -6.94 17.22 1.43
N PRO A 284 -7.98 18.06 1.70
CA PRO A 284 -7.76 19.34 2.37
C PRO A 284 -7.09 19.23 3.74
N GLU A 285 -7.51 18.25 4.57
CA GLU A 285 -6.90 18.02 5.89
C GLU A 285 -5.44 17.54 5.76
N TYR A 286 -5.15 16.68 4.79
CA TYR A 286 -3.78 16.24 4.49
C TYR A 286 -2.89 17.42 4.09
N VAL A 287 -3.35 18.26 3.15
CA VAL A 287 -2.60 19.44 2.67
C VAL A 287 -2.37 20.45 3.79
N HIS A 288 -3.38 20.67 4.63
CA HIS A 288 -3.24 21.56 5.81
C HIS A 288 -2.17 21.04 6.78
N ALA A 289 -2.10 19.73 7.00
CA ALA A 289 -1.08 19.12 7.87
C ALA A 289 0.35 19.20 7.30
N LEU A 290 0.52 19.34 5.98
CA LEU A 290 1.83 19.56 5.36
C LEU A 290 2.34 21.00 5.51
N SER A 291 1.44 21.95 5.76
CA SER A 291 1.76 23.38 5.83
C SER A 291 2.10 23.87 7.25
N ASN A 292 1.92 23.00 8.26
CA ASN A 292 2.21 23.23 9.68
C ASN A 292 3.44 22.42 10.12
#